data_1abf56e634dcd86dfacd5a7b16fec81d
#
_entry.id   1abf56e634dcd86dfacd5a7b16fec81d
#
_cell.length_a   1.000
_cell.length_b   1.000
_cell.length_c   1.000
_cell.angle_alpha   90.00
_cell.angle_beta   90.00
_cell.angle_gamma   90.00
#
_symmetry.space_group_name_H-M   'P 1'
#
loop_
_entity.id
_entity.type
_entity.pdbx_description
1 polymer ?
#
loop_
_entity_poly.entity_id
_entity_poly.type
_entity_poly.pdbx_seq_one_letter_code
_entity_poly.pdbx_strand_id
1 'polypeptide(L)'
;MKLRTTGAAALLAFAVSAHAQSSVTLYGAVDSGLLWQNTAAANFLPIASRNPNLGHVFRFKDGGVYSSIFGMKGTEDIGGGYKINFRLQGSFDSGTGKFGLSDTPNTAALFNQIATVGVSGAFGKFDAGRQLAPMAYALADTDVRNAWFFGSVLTAWLTMNQQSGWTGSSTNGSIGALYDSNALVYNSPSFYGVSVALEYAPGGVAGHFQGGTRESAVLKYSNYGLNLAAVYYNGHDASPYPYPSAANPTATPIPATGLNNNRFVYFGGKYTWRGLSVSGSFSNGRNPANPNGNLAAGIASGDFDMWTGGLGYRFSPAFEVTSGVYYVKDEKHNQNQSTSYVLGADYNLSKATTLYAQGGYVSNRGTMNQTLVYGQPVAVGKNTAAGMVGIRHSF
;
A
#
# COMPACT_ATOMS: atom_id res chain seq x y z
N MET A 1 20.88 63.54 -19.68
CA MET A 1 20.84 62.17 -20.21
C MET A 1 21.76 61.23 -19.38
N LYS A 2 21.43 61.00 -18.08
CA LYS A 2 22.23 60.14 -17.17
C LYS A 2 21.32 59.43 -16.15
N LEU A 3 20.22 58.78 -16.57
CA LEU A 3 19.31 58.08 -15.64
C LEU A 3 18.81 56.70 -16.18
N ARG A 4 19.52 56.05 -17.11
CA ARG A 4 19.11 54.78 -17.72
C ARG A 4 20.06 53.60 -17.47
N THR A 5 21.17 53.78 -16.74
CA THR A 5 22.16 52.70 -16.51
C THR A 5 22.11 52.06 -15.13
N THR A 6 21.36 52.61 -14.16
CA THR A 6 21.25 52.07 -12.81
C THR A 6 20.19 50.99 -12.69
N GLY A 7 19.18 50.94 -13.59
CA GLY A 7 18.15 49.92 -13.55
C GLY A 7 18.58 48.53 -14.07
N ALA A 8 19.53 48.54 -15.03
CA ALA A 8 19.98 47.27 -15.63
C ALA A 8 20.98 46.52 -14.71
N ALA A 9 21.76 47.23 -13.86
CA ALA A 9 22.66 46.61 -12.92
C ALA A 9 21.96 45.98 -11.72
N ALA A 10 20.80 46.51 -11.30
CA ALA A 10 19.98 45.91 -10.25
C ALA A 10 19.28 44.62 -10.69
N LEU A 11 18.85 44.55 -11.94
CA LEU A 11 18.24 43.31 -12.52
C LEU A 11 19.28 42.20 -12.74
N LEU A 12 20.53 42.56 -13.05
CA LEU A 12 21.61 41.58 -13.17
C LEU A 12 22.09 41.06 -11.80
N ALA A 13 22.02 41.86 -10.71
CA ALA A 13 22.37 41.42 -9.37
C ALA A 13 21.36 40.40 -8.76
N PHE A 14 20.10 40.40 -9.21
CA PHE A 14 19.10 39.38 -8.82
C PHE A 14 19.25 38.08 -9.61
N ALA A 15 19.89 38.08 -10.77
CA ALA A 15 20.09 36.89 -11.59
C ALA A 15 21.28 36.01 -11.15
N VAL A 16 22.15 36.49 -10.28
CA VAL A 16 23.40 35.77 -9.86
C VAL A 16 23.21 34.95 -8.58
N SER A 17 22.10 35.11 -7.86
CA SER A 17 21.82 34.35 -6.62
C SER A 17 20.89 33.15 -6.77
N ALA A 18 20.40 32.85 -7.98
CA ALA A 18 19.55 31.69 -8.22
C ALA A 18 20.37 30.50 -8.75
N HIS A 19 21.42 30.08 -8.06
CA HIS A 19 21.93 28.72 -8.16
C HIS A 19 21.01 27.82 -7.32
N ALA A 20 19.77 27.65 -7.77
CA ALA A 20 18.95 26.54 -7.31
C ALA A 20 19.68 25.25 -7.71
N GLN A 21 20.36 24.63 -6.74
CA GLN A 21 21.06 23.38 -6.96
C GLN A 21 19.99 22.28 -7.04
N SER A 22 19.40 22.14 -8.24
CA SER A 22 18.45 21.05 -8.50
C SER A 22 19.20 19.74 -8.64
N SER A 23 18.87 18.76 -7.81
CA SER A 23 19.39 17.42 -7.91
C SER A 23 18.32 16.46 -8.41
N VAL A 24 18.60 15.73 -9.48
CA VAL A 24 17.76 14.62 -9.94
C VAL A 24 18.50 13.33 -9.65
N THR A 25 17.84 12.42 -8.93
CA THR A 25 18.37 11.09 -8.61
C THR A 25 17.50 10.04 -9.26
N LEU A 26 18.11 9.18 -10.06
CA LEU A 26 17.52 7.92 -10.49
C LEU A 26 17.69 6.89 -9.36
N TYR A 27 16.65 6.11 -9.09
CA TYR A 27 16.68 5.07 -8.07
C TYR A 27 15.76 3.92 -8.46
N GLY A 28 15.98 2.76 -7.86
CA GLY A 28 15.13 1.62 -8.09
C GLY A 28 15.46 0.43 -7.21
N ALA A 29 14.74 -0.65 -7.45
CA ALA A 29 15.01 -1.95 -6.87
C ALA A 29 14.47 -3.05 -7.78
N VAL A 30 15.15 -4.18 -7.81
CA VAL A 30 14.68 -5.43 -8.42
C VAL A 30 14.52 -6.45 -7.31
N ASP A 31 13.33 -7.06 -7.22
CA ASP A 31 12.97 -8.07 -6.23
C ASP A 31 12.46 -9.31 -6.96
N SER A 32 13.23 -10.38 -6.93
CA SER A 32 12.98 -11.58 -7.72
C SER A 32 13.12 -12.83 -6.88
N GLY A 33 12.17 -13.76 -7.00
CA GLY A 33 12.21 -14.99 -6.24
C GLY A 33 11.52 -16.16 -6.91
N LEU A 34 11.61 -17.30 -6.26
CA LEU A 34 10.92 -18.54 -6.60
C LEU A 34 9.87 -18.81 -5.53
N LEU A 35 8.62 -18.91 -5.96
CA LEU A 35 7.46 -19.18 -5.12
C LEU A 35 6.96 -20.60 -5.35
N TRP A 36 6.75 -21.32 -4.25
CA TRP A 36 5.92 -22.53 -4.20
C TRP A 36 4.70 -22.30 -3.32
N GLN A 37 3.55 -22.80 -3.77
CA GLN A 37 2.27 -22.71 -3.05
C GLN A 37 1.42 -23.93 -3.37
N ASN A 38 0.76 -24.53 -2.36
CA ASN A 38 0.01 -25.79 -2.53
C ASN A 38 -1.38 -25.63 -3.10
N THR A 39 -1.98 -24.42 -3.08
CA THR A 39 -3.28 -24.11 -3.71
C THR A 39 -3.16 -22.86 -4.57
N ALA A 40 -3.87 -22.80 -5.66
CA ALA A 40 -3.93 -21.61 -6.51
C ALA A 40 -5.36 -21.41 -7.03
N ALA A 41 -5.67 -20.18 -7.45
CA ALA A 41 -6.92 -19.83 -8.10
C ALA A 41 -6.63 -18.90 -9.29
N ALA A 42 -7.60 -18.75 -10.20
CA ALA A 42 -7.44 -17.90 -11.38
C ALA A 42 -7.50 -16.40 -11.06
N ASN A 43 -8.22 -16.04 -10.00
CA ASN A 43 -8.48 -14.65 -9.60
C ASN A 43 -8.80 -14.56 -8.10
N PHE A 44 -9.20 -13.39 -7.63
CA PHE A 44 -9.50 -13.11 -6.22
C PHE A 44 -11.00 -13.20 -5.86
N LEU A 45 -11.87 -13.68 -6.75
CA LEU A 45 -13.30 -13.80 -6.45
C LEU A 45 -13.53 -14.74 -5.26
N PRO A 46 -14.33 -14.35 -4.26
CA PRO A 46 -14.64 -15.16 -3.08
C PRO A 46 -15.76 -16.19 -3.35
N ILE A 47 -15.87 -16.70 -4.57
CA ILE A 47 -16.92 -17.63 -5.03
C ILE A 47 -16.25 -18.93 -5.48
N ALA A 48 -16.30 -19.96 -4.64
CA ALA A 48 -15.62 -21.22 -4.89
C ALA A 48 -16.03 -21.90 -6.22
N SER A 49 -17.31 -21.84 -6.62
CA SER A 49 -17.79 -22.40 -7.87
C SER A 49 -17.30 -21.69 -9.13
N ARG A 50 -16.93 -20.41 -9.02
CA ARG A 50 -16.37 -19.60 -10.12
C ARG A 50 -14.85 -19.47 -10.06
N ASN A 51 -14.24 -19.91 -8.96
CA ASN A 51 -12.82 -19.80 -8.69
C ASN A 51 -12.28 -21.08 -8.04
N PRO A 52 -12.32 -22.22 -8.75
CA PRO A 52 -11.92 -23.52 -8.23
C PRO A 52 -10.44 -23.55 -7.88
N ASN A 53 -10.05 -24.53 -7.05
CA ASN A 53 -8.66 -24.80 -6.77
C ASN A 53 -7.97 -25.39 -8.01
N LEU A 54 -6.93 -24.71 -8.50
CA LEU A 54 -6.11 -25.11 -9.64
C LEU A 54 -4.92 -26.01 -9.24
N GLY A 55 -4.80 -26.33 -7.93
CA GLY A 55 -3.71 -27.13 -7.39
C GLY A 55 -2.48 -26.31 -6.99
N HIS A 56 -1.33 -26.98 -6.90
CA HIS A 56 -0.08 -26.33 -6.52
C HIS A 56 0.49 -25.50 -7.67
N VAL A 57 1.28 -24.50 -7.30
CA VAL A 57 2.05 -23.68 -8.25
C VAL A 57 3.50 -23.58 -7.79
N PHE A 58 4.41 -23.69 -8.75
CA PHE A 58 5.81 -23.32 -8.60
C PHE A 58 6.15 -22.35 -9.73
N ARG A 59 6.62 -21.16 -9.38
CA ARG A 59 6.84 -20.12 -10.38
C ARG A 59 7.88 -19.10 -9.95
N PHE A 60 8.46 -18.43 -10.94
CA PHE A 60 9.12 -17.16 -10.72
C PHE A 60 8.09 -16.11 -10.27
N LYS A 61 8.42 -15.32 -9.25
CA LYS A 61 7.54 -14.31 -8.68
C LYS A 61 8.31 -13.04 -8.36
N ASP A 62 7.87 -11.94 -8.96
CA ASP A 62 8.29 -10.60 -8.57
C ASP A 62 7.74 -10.24 -7.18
N GLY A 63 8.55 -9.59 -6.35
CA GLY A 63 8.09 -9.02 -5.10
C GLY A 63 7.88 -10.02 -3.95
N GLY A 64 8.94 -10.53 -3.37
CA GLY A 64 8.88 -11.25 -2.09
C GLY A 64 8.90 -10.32 -0.90
N VAL A 65 9.59 -9.20 -1.01
CA VAL A 65 9.62 -8.11 -0.03
C VAL A 65 8.69 -6.98 -0.48
N TYR A 66 8.98 -6.38 -1.64
CA TYR A 66 8.13 -5.35 -2.27
C TYR A 66 8.24 -5.47 -3.79
N SER A 67 7.43 -4.72 -4.56
CA SER A 67 7.54 -4.64 -6.02
C SER A 67 8.95 -4.29 -6.47
N SER A 68 9.33 -4.79 -7.64
CA SER A 68 10.38 -4.18 -8.42
C SER A 68 9.93 -2.80 -8.88
N ILE A 69 10.79 -1.80 -8.71
CA ILE A 69 10.49 -0.40 -8.97
C ILE A 69 11.64 0.30 -9.68
N PHE A 70 11.30 1.31 -10.45
CA PHE A 70 12.23 2.34 -10.89
C PHE A 70 11.59 3.71 -10.74
N GLY A 71 12.39 4.74 -10.56
CA GLY A 71 11.87 6.07 -10.39
C GLY A 71 12.94 7.15 -10.44
N MET A 72 12.47 8.38 -10.46
CA MET A 72 13.30 9.57 -10.33
C MET A 72 12.69 10.50 -9.29
N LYS A 73 13.55 11.19 -8.57
CA LYS A 73 13.16 12.21 -7.59
C LYS A 73 14.12 13.38 -7.70
N GLY A 74 13.63 14.55 -7.37
CA GLY A 74 14.45 15.74 -7.32
C GLY A 74 13.98 16.72 -6.28
N THR A 75 14.90 17.61 -5.92
CA THR A 75 14.64 18.67 -4.96
C THR A 75 15.31 19.95 -5.48
N GLU A 76 14.57 21.04 -5.45
CA GLU A 76 15.03 22.39 -5.76
C GLU A 76 14.88 23.27 -4.53
N ASP A 77 15.97 23.89 -4.08
CA ASP A 77 15.93 24.89 -3.00
C ASP A 77 15.52 26.23 -3.58
N ILE A 78 14.36 26.74 -3.18
CA ILE A 78 13.83 28.03 -3.67
C ILE A 78 14.12 29.19 -2.71
N GLY A 79 14.98 28.97 -1.69
CA GLY A 79 15.31 29.95 -0.68
C GLY A 79 14.32 30.04 0.47
N GLY A 80 14.68 30.82 1.50
CA GLY A 80 13.82 31.00 2.69
C GLY A 80 13.54 29.73 3.50
N GLY A 81 14.29 28.64 3.30
CA GLY A 81 14.07 27.34 3.93
C GLY A 81 12.98 26.51 3.23
N TYR A 82 12.54 26.91 2.05
CA TYR A 82 11.54 26.19 1.25
C TYR A 82 12.18 25.40 0.11
N LYS A 83 11.61 24.22 -0.17
CA LYS A 83 12.07 23.35 -1.25
C LYS A 83 10.89 22.84 -2.05
N ILE A 84 11.05 22.82 -3.37
CA ILE A 84 10.13 22.10 -4.27
C ILE A 84 10.69 20.70 -4.45
N ASN A 85 9.81 19.70 -4.36
CA ASN A 85 10.16 18.30 -4.50
C ASN A 85 9.30 17.66 -5.60
N PHE A 86 9.86 16.75 -6.37
CA PHE A 86 9.07 15.87 -7.22
C PHE A 86 9.50 14.42 -7.05
N ARG A 87 8.56 13.49 -7.30
CA ARG A 87 8.83 12.07 -7.33
C ARG A 87 7.95 11.38 -8.37
N LEU A 88 8.61 10.61 -9.25
CA LEU A 88 7.97 9.75 -10.23
C LEU A 88 8.46 8.32 -9.98
N GLN A 89 7.54 7.35 -9.82
CA GLN A 89 7.89 5.95 -9.54
C GLN A 89 6.88 5.01 -10.19
N GLY A 90 7.41 4.03 -10.89
CA GLY A 90 6.65 2.92 -11.43
C GLY A 90 7.10 1.58 -10.87
N SER A 91 6.18 0.62 -10.77
CA SER A 91 6.50 -0.77 -10.52
C SER A 91 6.46 -1.56 -11.83
N PHE A 92 7.27 -2.61 -11.88
CA PHE A 92 7.30 -3.56 -12.99
C PHE A 92 7.43 -4.98 -12.44
N ASP A 93 7.04 -5.96 -13.24
CA ASP A 93 7.25 -7.38 -12.96
C ASP A 93 8.64 -7.77 -13.46
N SER A 94 9.53 -8.19 -12.56
CA SER A 94 10.92 -8.52 -12.89
C SER A 94 11.06 -9.79 -13.73
N GLY A 95 10.01 -10.62 -13.81
CA GLY A 95 9.99 -11.83 -14.64
C GLY A 95 9.59 -11.59 -16.08
N THR A 96 8.84 -10.51 -16.34
CA THR A 96 8.26 -10.24 -17.67
C THR A 96 8.57 -8.85 -18.22
N GLY A 97 9.07 -7.94 -17.39
CA GLY A 97 9.30 -6.54 -17.74
C GLY A 97 8.03 -5.68 -17.88
N LYS A 98 6.85 -6.23 -17.61
CA LYS A 98 5.57 -5.49 -17.72
C LYS A 98 5.41 -4.50 -16.59
N PHE A 99 4.84 -3.33 -16.90
CA PHE A 99 4.47 -2.34 -15.89
C PHE A 99 3.34 -2.83 -14.99
N GLY A 100 3.27 -2.27 -13.78
CA GLY A 100 2.26 -2.60 -12.80
C GLY A 100 0.87 -2.02 -13.12
N LEU A 101 -0.06 -2.25 -12.19
CA LEU A 101 -1.47 -1.89 -12.30
C LEU A 101 -1.67 -0.37 -12.24
N SER A 102 -2.73 0.10 -12.91
CA SER A 102 -3.22 1.48 -12.82
C SER A 102 -4.62 1.50 -12.18
N ASP A 103 -5.16 2.72 -11.92
CA ASP A 103 -6.54 2.88 -11.45
C ASP A 103 -7.56 2.59 -12.55
N THR A 104 -7.15 2.64 -13.82
CA THR A 104 -7.98 2.22 -14.93
C THR A 104 -7.86 0.71 -15.11
N PRO A 105 -8.94 -0.06 -14.98
CA PRO A 105 -8.93 -1.50 -15.15
C PRO A 105 -8.32 -1.91 -16.50
N ASN A 106 -7.54 -3.00 -16.50
CA ASN A 106 -6.89 -3.59 -17.68
C ASN A 106 -5.90 -2.69 -18.43
N THR A 107 -5.46 -1.59 -17.82
CA THR A 107 -4.38 -0.76 -18.36
C THR A 107 -3.14 -0.84 -17.47
N ALA A 108 -1.97 -0.69 -18.08
CA ALA A 108 -0.71 -0.50 -17.36
C ALA A 108 -0.36 0.99 -17.37
N ALA A 109 0.28 1.48 -16.30
CA ALA A 109 0.75 2.84 -16.21
C ALA A 109 2.24 2.87 -15.85
N LEU A 110 3.00 3.76 -16.48
CA LEU A 110 4.44 3.90 -16.24
C LEU A 110 4.72 4.34 -14.80
N PHE A 111 4.02 5.36 -14.31
CA PHE A 111 4.16 5.86 -12.94
C PHE A 111 2.95 5.45 -12.09
N ASN A 112 2.71 4.15 -12.03
CA ASN A 112 1.55 3.56 -11.36
C ASN A 112 1.57 3.64 -9.83
N GLN A 113 2.70 4.00 -9.23
CA GLN A 113 2.83 4.13 -7.78
C GLN A 113 2.88 5.58 -7.32
N ILE A 114 3.79 6.38 -7.85
CA ILE A 114 3.98 7.77 -7.40
C ILE A 114 4.18 8.68 -8.60
N ALA A 115 3.44 9.79 -8.61
CA ALA A 115 3.59 10.89 -9.54
C ALA A 115 3.20 12.18 -8.79
N THR A 116 4.18 12.80 -8.10
CA THR A 116 3.93 13.93 -7.21
C THR A 116 4.85 15.10 -7.48
N VAL A 117 4.32 16.29 -7.20
CA VAL A 117 5.07 17.52 -6.94
C VAL A 117 4.65 18.04 -5.56
N GLY A 118 5.58 18.66 -4.83
CA GLY A 118 5.28 19.14 -3.49
C GLY A 118 6.21 20.24 -3.03
N VAL A 119 5.85 20.86 -1.92
CA VAL A 119 6.63 21.87 -1.21
C VAL A 119 6.92 21.41 0.21
N SER A 120 8.13 21.65 0.69
CA SER A 120 8.54 21.36 2.06
C SER A 120 9.27 22.54 2.69
N GLY A 121 9.21 22.62 4.01
CA GLY A 121 9.82 23.68 4.82
C GLY A 121 9.67 23.40 6.31
N ALA A 122 9.84 24.43 7.14
CA ALA A 122 9.65 24.31 8.59
C ALA A 122 8.23 23.88 9.00
N PHE A 123 7.23 24.15 8.14
CA PHE A 123 5.85 23.73 8.34
C PHE A 123 5.60 22.23 8.10
N GLY A 124 6.57 21.48 7.57
CA GLY A 124 6.42 20.11 7.15
C GLY A 124 6.47 19.96 5.61
N LYS A 125 5.64 19.07 5.06
CA LYS A 125 5.62 18.77 3.63
C LYS A 125 4.19 18.65 3.12
N PHE A 126 3.95 19.25 1.94
CA PHE A 126 2.71 19.12 1.20
C PHE A 126 3.00 18.55 -0.18
N ASP A 127 2.38 17.43 -0.54
CA ASP A 127 2.51 16.78 -1.85
C ASP A 127 1.16 16.71 -2.57
N ALA A 128 1.18 16.93 -3.88
CA ALA A 128 0.03 16.81 -4.76
C ALA A 128 0.31 15.78 -5.87
N GLY A 129 -0.65 14.92 -6.13
CA GLY A 129 -0.59 13.89 -7.18
C GLY A 129 -0.87 12.49 -6.66
N ARG A 130 -0.52 11.49 -7.48
CA ARG A 130 -0.66 10.09 -7.12
C ARG A 130 0.43 9.65 -6.15
N GLN A 131 0.06 9.04 -5.03
CA GLN A 131 1.01 8.60 -4.01
C GLN A 131 0.45 7.49 -3.12
N LEU A 132 1.32 6.87 -2.31
CA LEU A 132 0.87 6.00 -1.23
C LEU A 132 -0.01 6.79 -0.27
N ALA A 133 -1.17 6.24 0.06
CA ALA A 133 -2.01 6.77 1.11
C ALA A 133 -1.26 6.76 2.46
N PRO A 134 -1.38 7.78 3.31
CA PRO A 134 -0.70 7.85 4.61
C PRO A 134 -0.92 6.61 5.49
N MET A 135 -2.09 5.96 5.37
CA MET A 135 -2.38 4.71 6.09
C MET A 135 -1.40 3.58 5.75
N ALA A 136 -0.92 3.47 4.51
CA ALA A 136 -0.01 2.42 4.10
C ALA A 136 1.33 2.48 4.85
N TYR A 137 1.85 3.68 5.06
CA TYR A 137 3.04 3.89 5.89
C TYR A 137 2.78 3.54 7.36
N ALA A 138 1.61 3.88 7.90
CA ALA A 138 1.25 3.56 9.29
C ALA A 138 1.21 2.04 9.52
N LEU A 139 0.63 1.27 8.60
CA LEU A 139 0.61 -0.19 8.67
C LEU A 139 2.05 -0.75 8.65
N ALA A 140 2.90 -0.26 7.75
CA ALA A 140 4.29 -0.73 7.63
C ALA A 140 5.13 -0.39 8.87
N ASP A 141 5.01 0.83 9.41
CA ASP A 141 5.78 1.30 10.54
C ASP A 141 5.47 0.52 11.83
N THR A 142 4.27 -0.06 11.94
CA THR A 142 3.75 -0.74 13.13
C THR A 142 3.65 -2.26 13.00
N ASP A 143 4.08 -2.84 11.90
CA ASP A 143 4.21 -4.29 11.69
C ASP A 143 5.69 -4.72 11.75
N VAL A 144 6.02 -5.78 12.47
CA VAL A 144 7.39 -6.35 12.50
C VAL A 144 7.84 -6.76 11.09
N ARG A 145 6.93 -7.23 10.25
CA ARG A 145 7.20 -7.60 8.86
C ARG A 145 7.06 -6.43 7.87
N ASN A 146 6.97 -5.17 8.36
CA ASN A 146 7.00 -3.93 7.60
C ASN A 146 6.04 -3.91 6.39
N ALA A 147 4.88 -4.57 6.47
CA ALA A 147 3.92 -4.72 5.36
C ALA A 147 4.53 -5.35 4.09
N TRP A 148 5.46 -6.30 4.22
CA TRP A 148 6.05 -7.01 3.07
C TRP A 148 5.01 -7.80 2.27
N PHE A 149 5.32 -8.06 1.03
CA PHE A 149 4.43 -8.75 0.09
C PHE A 149 4.26 -10.25 0.38
N PHE A 150 5.10 -10.83 1.24
CA PHE A 150 4.90 -12.18 1.75
C PHE A 150 4.50 -12.13 3.23
N GLY A 151 3.25 -12.46 3.54
CA GLY A 151 2.69 -12.64 4.88
C GLY A 151 2.99 -11.46 5.82
N SER A 152 2.14 -10.47 5.81
CA SER A 152 2.23 -9.27 6.63
C SER A 152 0.85 -8.66 6.88
N VAL A 153 0.78 -7.57 7.60
CA VAL A 153 -0.43 -6.77 7.75
C VAL A 153 -1.03 -6.40 6.39
N LEU A 154 -0.20 -6.18 5.36
CA LEU A 154 -0.64 -5.85 4.00
C LEU A 154 -1.43 -6.99 3.35
N THR A 155 -0.96 -8.25 3.44
CA THR A 155 -1.66 -9.40 2.85
C THR A 155 -2.96 -9.72 3.59
N ALA A 156 -3.01 -9.47 4.90
CA ALA A 156 -4.23 -9.60 5.68
C ALA A 156 -5.25 -8.49 5.36
N TRP A 157 -4.79 -7.22 5.27
CA TRP A 157 -5.62 -6.10 4.80
C TRP A 157 -6.16 -6.33 3.38
N LEU A 158 -5.32 -6.87 2.48
CA LEU A 158 -5.72 -7.22 1.12
C LEU A 158 -6.92 -8.19 1.09
N THR A 159 -7.01 -9.09 2.08
CA THR A 159 -8.13 -10.03 2.19
C THR A 159 -9.46 -9.31 2.37
N MET A 160 -9.52 -8.25 3.20
CA MET A 160 -10.74 -7.44 3.34
C MET A 160 -11.17 -6.84 1.99
N ASN A 161 -10.19 -6.38 1.20
CA ASN A 161 -10.43 -5.83 -0.13
C ASN A 161 -10.98 -6.88 -1.10
N GLN A 162 -10.38 -8.08 -1.11
CA GLN A 162 -10.82 -9.20 -1.96
C GLN A 162 -12.24 -9.62 -1.62
N GLN A 163 -12.54 -9.75 -0.34
CA GLN A 163 -13.88 -10.12 0.15
C GLN A 163 -14.92 -9.01 -0.12
N SER A 164 -14.50 -7.75 -0.19
CA SER A 164 -15.35 -6.59 -0.50
C SER A 164 -15.44 -6.25 -2.00
N GLY A 165 -15.05 -7.19 -2.87
CA GLY A 165 -15.24 -7.09 -4.32
C GLY A 165 -14.07 -6.47 -5.09
N TRP A 166 -12.91 -6.23 -4.48
CA TRP A 166 -11.72 -5.82 -5.22
C TRP A 166 -11.21 -6.96 -6.10
N THR A 167 -11.02 -6.68 -7.38
CA THR A 167 -10.68 -7.70 -8.39
C THR A 167 -9.19 -7.88 -8.62
N GLY A 168 -8.35 -7.08 -7.97
CA GLY A 168 -6.90 -7.08 -8.21
C GLY A 168 -6.46 -6.33 -9.47
N SER A 169 -7.37 -5.64 -10.14
CA SER A 169 -7.09 -4.92 -11.39
C SER A 169 -6.76 -3.44 -11.22
N SER A 170 -6.88 -2.91 -10.00
CA SER A 170 -6.63 -1.52 -9.66
C SER A 170 -5.76 -1.41 -8.41
N THR A 171 -5.07 -0.29 -8.24
CA THR A 171 -4.30 0.03 -7.03
C THR A 171 -5.16 0.62 -5.92
N ASN A 172 -6.39 1.05 -6.22
CA ASN A 172 -7.35 1.54 -5.24
C ASN A 172 -8.05 0.38 -4.54
N GLY A 173 -8.15 0.45 -3.21
CA GLY A 173 -8.84 -0.54 -2.41
C GLY A 173 -10.35 -0.31 -2.33
N SER A 174 -11.09 -1.37 -2.01
CA SER A 174 -12.49 -1.30 -1.61
C SER A 174 -12.66 -0.98 -0.12
N ILE A 175 -11.62 -1.22 0.68
CA ILE A 175 -11.52 -0.91 2.11
C ILE A 175 -10.13 -0.33 2.36
N GLY A 176 -10.07 0.95 2.75
CA GLY A 176 -8.81 1.70 2.78
C GLY A 176 -8.22 1.90 1.39
N ALA A 177 -6.97 2.34 1.30
CA ALA A 177 -6.24 2.44 0.04
C ALA A 177 -4.75 2.19 0.24
N LEU A 178 -4.10 1.59 -0.76
CA LEU A 178 -2.64 1.53 -0.83
C LEU A 178 -2.09 2.78 -1.53
N TYR A 179 -2.71 3.16 -2.64
CA TYR A 179 -2.39 4.36 -3.41
C TYR A 179 -3.66 5.14 -3.67
N ASP A 180 -3.59 6.47 -3.56
CA ASP A 180 -4.64 7.37 -4.01
C ASP A 180 -4.14 8.28 -5.12
N SER A 181 -4.99 8.45 -6.14
CA SER A 181 -4.77 9.39 -7.24
C SER A 181 -5.39 10.74 -6.92
N ASN A 182 -4.84 11.81 -7.52
CA ASN A 182 -5.30 13.17 -7.32
C ASN A 182 -5.25 13.64 -5.85
N ALA A 183 -4.41 12.99 -5.04
CA ALA A 183 -4.34 13.23 -3.61
C ALA A 183 -3.54 14.50 -3.29
N LEU A 184 -4.01 15.23 -2.29
CA LEU A 184 -3.34 16.30 -1.60
C LEU A 184 -2.98 15.78 -0.20
N VAL A 185 -1.69 15.66 0.09
CA VAL A 185 -1.21 15.08 1.35
C VAL A 185 -0.32 16.07 2.08
N TYR A 186 -0.68 16.36 3.32
CA TYR A 186 0.13 17.13 4.24
C TYR A 186 0.76 16.21 5.29
N ASN A 187 2.06 16.34 5.51
CA ASN A 187 2.80 15.68 6.59
C ASN A 187 3.42 16.75 7.50
N SER A 188 3.04 16.76 8.77
CA SER A 188 3.59 17.68 9.76
C SER A 188 5.06 17.38 10.08
N PRO A 189 5.81 18.35 10.59
CA PRO A 189 7.03 18.06 11.33
C PRO A 189 6.74 17.13 12.51
N SER A 190 7.77 16.40 12.97
CA SER A 190 7.68 15.64 14.22
C SER A 190 7.95 16.55 15.42
N PHE A 191 7.07 16.50 16.41
CA PHE A 191 7.24 17.22 17.67
C PHE A 191 7.22 16.22 18.84
N TYR A 192 8.33 16.07 19.53
CA TYR A 192 8.55 15.03 20.56
C TYR A 192 8.18 13.62 20.12
N GLY A 193 8.39 13.29 18.84
CA GLY A 193 8.05 12.01 18.24
C GLY A 193 6.63 11.92 17.68
N VAL A 194 5.76 12.89 17.95
CA VAL A 194 4.40 12.95 17.41
C VAL A 194 4.37 13.67 16.06
N SER A 195 3.68 13.09 15.08
CA SER A 195 3.43 13.70 13.77
C SER A 195 2.04 13.33 13.25
N VAL A 196 1.52 14.14 12.34
CA VAL A 196 0.22 13.94 11.69
C VAL A 196 0.40 13.93 10.19
N ALA A 197 -0.30 13.02 9.50
CA ALA A 197 -0.49 13.09 8.06
C ALA A 197 -1.99 13.23 7.75
N LEU A 198 -2.32 14.18 6.88
CA LEU A 198 -3.69 14.44 6.42
C LEU A 198 -3.74 14.28 4.91
N GLU A 199 -4.80 13.69 4.42
CA GLU A 199 -5.03 13.47 3.00
C GLU A 199 -6.44 13.89 2.61
N TYR A 200 -6.53 14.51 1.43
CA TYR A 200 -7.77 14.73 0.71
C TYR A 200 -7.54 14.50 -0.78
N ALA A 201 -8.33 13.62 -1.39
CA ALA A 201 -8.33 13.40 -2.83
C ALA A 201 -9.70 13.77 -3.40
N PRO A 202 -9.81 14.86 -4.18
CA PRO A 202 -11.05 15.23 -4.85
C PRO A 202 -11.42 14.20 -5.90
N GLY A 203 -12.67 13.79 -5.94
CA GLY A 203 -13.15 12.76 -6.87
C GLY A 203 -13.44 13.27 -8.29
N GLY A 204 -13.57 14.58 -8.48
CA GLY A 204 -13.76 15.20 -9.80
C GLY A 204 -15.10 14.92 -10.48
N VAL A 205 -16.14 14.55 -9.72
CA VAL A 205 -17.46 14.19 -10.27
C VAL A 205 -18.34 15.42 -10.40
N ALA A 206 -18.74 15.77 -11.62
CA ALA A 206 -19.58 16.92 -11.88
C ALA A 206 -20.94 16.82 -11.17
N GLY A 207 -21.33 17.88 -10.47
CA GLY A 207 -22.57 17.95 -9.70
C GLY A 207 -22.57 17.21 -8.35
N HIS A 208 -21.50 16.47 -8.03
CA HIS A 208 -21.40 15.69 -6.78
C HIS A 208 -20.04 15.95 -6.10
N PHE A 209 -19.99 16.90 -5.18
CA PHE A 209 -18.76 17.31 -4.51
C PHE A 209 -18.04 16.15 -3.82
N GLN A 210 -18.79 15.24 -3.18
CA GLN A 210 -18.25 14.05 -2.51
C GLN A 210 -18.07 12.84 -3.46
N GLY A 211 -18.48 12.93 -4.72
CA GLY A 211 -18.35 11.84 -5.68
C GLY A 211 -16.90 11.44 -5.90
N GLY A 212 -16.54 10.22 -5.52
CA GLY A 212 -15.19 9.67 -5.66
C GLY A 212 -14.13 10.23 -4.71
N THR A 213 -14.49 11.04 -3.68
CA THR A 213 -13.51 11.63 -2.74
C THR A 213 -12.87 10.59 -1.83
N ARG A 214 -11.66 10.91 -1.34
CA ARG A 214 -10.92 10.18 -0.31
C ARG A 214 -10.45 11.14 0.75
N GLU A 215 -10.53 10.73 2.01
CA GLU A 215 -10.09 11.50 3.17
C GLU A 215 -9.36 10.59 4.14
N SER A 216 -8.21 11.01 4.64
CA SER A 216 -7.46 10.23 5.60
C SER A 216 -6.78 11.12 6.63
N ALA A 217 -6.74 10.63 7.87
CA ALA A 217 -5.97 11.22 8.95
C ALA A 217 -5.17 10.12 9.65
N VAL A 218 -3.88 10.37 9.83
CA VAL A 218 -2.96 9.46 10.52
C VAL A 218 -2.22 10.21 11.61
N LEU A 219 -2.34 9.74 12.84
CA LEU A 219 -1.55 10.19 13.97
C LEU A 219 -0.45 9.15 14.21
N LYS A 220 0.80 9.59 14.29
CA LYS A 220 1.97 8.75 14.57
C LYS A 220 2.73 9.23 15.80
N TYR A 221 3.29 8.27 16.52
CA TYR A 221 4.36 8.48 17.47
C TYR A 221 5.54 7.60 17.13
N SER A 222 6.74 8.17 17.04
CA SER A 222 7.97 7.43 16.76
C SER A 222 9.11 8.00 17.59
N ASN A 223 9.44 7.35 18.69
CA ASN A 223 10.57 7.70 19.54
C ASN A 223 10.98 6.53 20.44
N TYR A 224 12.24 6.47 20.87
CA TYR A 224 12.80 5.48 21.81
C TYR A 224 12.51 4.01 21.42
N GLY A 225 12.51 3.72 20.11
CA GLY A 225 12.21 2.37 19.59
C GLY A 225 10.72 2.02 19.54
N LEU A 226 9.83 2.89 20.04
CA LEU A 226 8.38 2.73 19.98
C LEU A 226 7.80 3.47 18.77
N ASN A 227 7.04 2.75 17.94
CA ASN A 227 6.22 3.31 16.88
C ASN A 227 4.76 2.99 17.18
N LEU A 228 3.92 3.99 17.24
CA LEU A 228 2.47 3.87 17.35
C LEU A 228 1.81 4.57 16.17
N ALA A 229 0.67 4.07 15.72
CA ALA A 229 -0.14 4.72 14.72
C ALA A 229 -1.62 4.53 14.99
N ALA A 230 -2.39 5.61 14.74
CA ALA A 230 -3.84 5.60 14.65
C ALA A 230 -4.23 6.16 13.28
N VAL A 231 -5.12 5.45 12.57
CA VAL A 231 -5.55 5.78 11.22
C VAL A 231 -7.07 5.87 11.17
N TYR A 232 -7.57 6.90 10.51
CA TYR A 232 -8.91 6.96 9.98
C TYR A 232 -8.84 7.22 8.48
N TYR A 233 -9.51 6.39 7.70
CA TYR A 233 -9.66 6.53 6.25
C TYR A 233 -11.12 6.43 5.87
N ASN A 234 -11.57 7.30 4.97
CA ASN A 234 -12.93 7.35 4.46
C ASN A 234 -12.89 7.59 2.95
N GLY A 235 -13.74 6.88 2.20
CA GLY A 235 -13.84 7.01 0.76
C GLY A 235 -15.27 6.92 0.28
N HIS A 236 -15.58 7.73 -0.72
CA HIS A 236 -16.88 7.77 -1.36
C HIS A 236 -16.76 7.18 -2.76
N ASP A 237 -17.74 6.37 -3.14
CA ASP A 237 -17.77 5.66 -4.44
C ASP A 237 -16.46 4.90 -4.75
N ALA A 238 -15.77 4.46 -3.68
CA ALA A 238 -14.46 3.81 -3.77
C ALA A 238 -14.54 2.35 -4.20
N SER A 239 -15.66 1.69 -3.91
CA SER A 239 -15.88 0.31 -4.31
C SER A 239 -16.35 0.27 -5.75
N PRO A 240 -15.69 -0.52 -6.58
CA PRO A 240 -16.02 -0.62 -8.01
C PRO A 240 -17.28 -1.45 -8.31
N TYR A 241 -18.16 -1.65 -7.38
CA TYR A 241 -19.35 -2.46 -7.65
C TYR A 241 -20.56 -1.62 -8.12
N PRO A 242 -21.26 -2.03 -9.20
CA PRO A 242 -20.88 -3.04 -10.18
C PRO A 242 -20.01 -2.43 -11.30
N TYR A 243 -18.74 -2.85 -11.38
CA TYR A 243 -17.93 -2.57 -12.58
C TYR A 243 -18.02 -3.73 -13.56
N PRO A 244 -17.89 -3.47 -14.88
CA PRO A 244 -17.61 -4.52 -15.83
C PRO A 244 -16.37 -5.29 -15.38
N SER A 245 -16.53 -6.58 -15.14
CA SER A 245 -15.46 -7.47 -14.72
C SER A 245 -15.58 -8.77 -15.51
N ALA A 246 -14.56 -9.62 -15.46
CA ALA A 246 -14.65 -10.95 -16.06
C ALA A 246 -15.84 -11.75 -15.50
N ALA A 247 -16.27 -11.48 -14.27
CA ALA A 247 -17.44 -12.11 -13.65
C ALA A 247 -18.77 -11.45 -14.04
N ASN A 248 -18.74 -10.18 -14.45
CA ASN A 248 -19.93 -9.43 -14.89
C ASN A 248 -19.56 -8.38 -15.96
N PRO A 249 -19.33 -8.83 -17.21
CA PRO A 249 -18.84 -7.95 -18.28
C PRO A 249 -19.87 -6.89 -18.71
N THR A 250 -21.13 -7.05 -18.35
CA THR A 250 -22.23 -6.15 -18.71
C THR A 250 -22.68 -5.22 -17.56
N ALA A 251 -21.96 -5.23 -16.43
CA ALA A 251 -22.30 -4.36 -15.31
C ALA A 251 -22.21 -2.89 -15.71
N THR A 252 -23.25 -2.13 -15.40
CA THR A 252 -23.24 -0.68 -15.56
C THR A 252 -22.60 -0.09 -14.31
N PRO A 253 -21.58 0.79 -14.45
CA PRO A 253 -21.03 1.50 -13.30
C PRO A 253 -22.11 2.26 -12.53
N ILE A 254 -22.12 2.17 -11.21
CA ILE A 254 -22.98 3.02 -10.39
C ILE A 254 -22.47 4.44 -10.55
N PRO A 255 -23.32 5.43 -10.85
CA PRO A 255 -22.91 6.82 -10.87
C PRO A 255 -22.28 7.21 -9.53
N ALA A 256 -21.16 7.91 -9.58
CA ALA A 256 -20.52 8.44 -8.39
C ALA A 256 -21.38 9.55 -7.80
N THR A 257 -22.04 9.30 -6.68
CA THR A 257 -23.00 10.23 -6.04
C THR A 257 -22.55 10.70 -4.65
N GLY A 258 -21.36 10.29 -4.22
CA GLY A 258 -20.85 10.55 -2.87
C GLY A 258 -21.26 9.49 -1.86
N LEU A 259 -21.58 8.29 -2.31
CA LEU A 259 -21.91 7.18 -1.45
C LEU A 259 -20.71 6.76 -0.61
N ASN A 260 -20.81 6.85 0.72
CA ASN A 260 -19.77 6.35 1.61
C ASN A 260 -19.76 4.82 1.59
N ASN A 261 -18.75 4.25 0.99
CA ASN A 261 -18.62 2.80 0.82
C ASN A 261 -17.23 2.25 1.12
N ASN A 262 -16.34 3.08 1.68
CA ASN A 262 -15.00 2.67 2.08
C ASN A 262 -14.62 3.37 3.38
N ARG A 263 -14.53 2.64 4.48
CA ARG A 263 -14.06 3.12 5.77
C ARG A 263 -13.03 2.16 6.34
N PHE A 264 -11.94 2.71 6.85
CA PHE A 264 -10.91 1.92 7.52
C PHE A 264 -10.41 2.65 8.77
N VAL A 265 -10.39 1.93 9.88
CA VAL A 265 -9.84 2.38 11.15
C VAL A 265 -8.74 1.41 11.57
N TYR A 266 -7.63 1.93 12.05
CA TYR A 266 -6.48 1.13 12.45
C TYR A 266 -5.81 1.72 13.68
N PHE A 267 -5.37 0.83 14.57
CA PHE A 267 -4.50 1.14 15.69
C PHE A 267 -3.40 0.10 15.75
N GLY A 268 -2.16 0.53 15.70
CA GLY A 268 -1.02 -0.38 15.71
C GLY A 268 0.16 0.16 16.48
N GLY A 269 1.00 -0.78 16.92
CA GLY A 269 2.23 -0.47 17.62
C GLY A 269 3.33 -1.49 17.36
N LYS A 270 4.57 -0.99 17.28
CA LYS A 270 5.79 -1.79 17.22
C LYS A 270 6.82 -1.22 18.19
N TYR A 271 7.40 -2.08 19.01
CA TYR A 271 8.50 -1.73 19.89
C TYR A 271 9.74 -2.54 19.55
N THR A 272 10.87 -1.84 19.38
CA THR A 272 12.17 -2.46 19.08
C THR A 272 13.16 -2.10 20.18
N TRP A 273 13.76 -3.14 20.79
CA TRP A 273 14.76 -2.99 21.83
C TRP A 273 15.85 -4.05 21.68
N ARG A 274 17.12 -3.61 21.58
CA ARG A 274 18.30 -4.49 21.48
C ARG A 274 18.16 -5.63 20.45
N GLY A 275 17.58 -5.33 19.29
CA GLY A 275 17.36 -6.31 18.22
C GLY A 275 16.04 -7.06 18.30
N LEU A 276 15.39 -7.12 19.45
CA LEU A 276 14.04 -7.68 19.59
C LEU A 276 12.99 -6.68 19.11
N SER A 277 12.09 -7.10 18.26
CA SER A 277 10.93 -6.32 17.82
C SER A 277 9.64 -7.07 18.11
N VAL A 278 8.67 -6.38 18.68
CA VAL A 278 7.32 -6.90 18.93
C VAL A 278 6.31 -5.95 18.36
N SER A 279 5.29 -6.46 17.68
CA SER A 279 4.20 -5.63 17.15
C SER A 279 2.83 -6.23 17.41
N GLY A 280 1.82 -5.37 17.41
CA GLY A 280 0.42 -5.76 17.47
C GLY A 280 -0.46 -4.67 16.91
N SER A 281 -1.56 -5.06 16.27
CA SER A 281 -2.53 -4.10 15.75
C SER A 281 -3.94 -4.65 15.71
N PHE A 282 -4.88 -3.70 15.69
CA PHE A 282 -6.29 -3.93 15.41
C PHE A 282 -6.75 -3.00 14.30
N SER A 283 -7.61 -3.49 13.41
CA SER A 283 -8.33 -2.65 12.46
C SER A 283 -9.75 -3.14 12.21
N ASN A 284 -10.62 -2.21 11.90
CA ASN A 284 -11.94 -2.46 11.34
C ASN A 284 -12.01 -1.85 9.93
N GLY A 285 -12.39 -2.68 8.96
CA GLY A 285 -12.58 -2.29 7.57
C GLY A 285 -14.03 -2.48 7.17
N ARG A 286 -14.68 -1.40 6.70
CA ARG A 286 -16.11 -1.43 6.44
C ARG A 286 -16.51 -0.75 5.13
N ASN A 287 -17.45 -1.37 4.43
CA ASN A 287 -18.26 -0.74 3.41
C ASN A 287 -19.64 -0.37 4.03
N PRO A 288 -19.84 0.91 4.48
CA PRO A 288 -21.09 1.30 5.15
C PRO A 288 -22.33 1.16 4.26
N ALA A 289 -22.17 1.30 2.96
CA ALA A 289 -23.28 1.20 2.00
C ALA A 289 -23.70 -0.25 1.71
N ASN A 290 -22.79 -1.22 1.91
CA ASN A 290 -23.07 -2.63 1.67
C ASN A 290 -22.34 -3.54 2.69
N PRO A 291 -22.69 -3.46 3.98
CA PRO A 291 -21.99 -4.20 5.02
C PRO A 291 -22.18 -5.72 4.93
N ASN A 292 -23.32 -6.19 4.39
CA ASN A 292 -23.64 -7.62 4.27
C ASN A 292 -23.04 -8.25 3.00
N GLY A 293 -22.54 -7.42 2.08
CA GLY A 293 -22.06 -7.90 0.77
C GLY A 293 -23.18 -8.35 -0.17
N ASN A 294 -22.76 -8.90 -1.29
CA ASN A 294 -23.61 -9.58 -2.28
C ASN A 294 -22.76 -10.65 -2.97
N LEU A 295 -22.78 -11.87 -2.45
CA LEU A 295 -21.90 -12.93 -2.92
C LEU A 295 -22.13 -13.28 -4.40
N ALA A 296 -23.38 -13.22 -4.89
CA ALA A 296 -23.67 -13.45 -6.31
C ALA A 296 -22.93 -12.45 -7.21
N ALA A 297 -22.66 -11.27 -6.71
CA ALA A 297 -21.91 -10.21 -7.37
C ALA A 297 -20.40 -10.25 -7.11
N GLY A 298 -19.90 -11.20 -6.32
CA GLY A 298 -18.49 -11.31 -5.98
C GLY A 298 -18.06 -10.52 -4.74
N ILE A 299 -19.02 -10.06 -3.94
CA ILE A 299 -18.77 -9.35 -2.67
C ILE A 299 -19.24 -10.25 -1.54
N ALA A 300 -18.31 -10.87 -0.82
CA ALA A 300 -18.67 -11.79 0.26
C ALA A 300 -19.21 -11.05 1.47
N SER A 301 -18.61 -9.91 1.82
CA SER A 301 -18.99 -9.06 2.93
C SER A 301 -18.39 -7.65 2.77
N GLY A 302 -18.85 -6.72 3.57
CA GLY A 302 -18.30 -5.37 3.65
C GLY A 302 -18.04 -4.94 5.09
N ASP A 303 -17.80 -5.85 6.03
CA ASP A 303 -17.52 -5.50 7.43
C ASP A 303 -16.58 -6.54 8.05
N PHE A 304 -15.32 -6.14 8.29
CA PHE A 304 -14.26 -7.04 8.75
C PHE A 304 -13.47 -6.44 9.90
N ASP A 305 -13.12 -7.29 10.84
CA ASP A 305 -12.10 -7.01 11.84
C ASP A 305 -10.81 -7.77 11.54
N MET A 306 -9.68 -7.14 11.83
CA MET A 306 -8.35 -7.74 11.71
C MET A 306 -7.53 -7.50 12.97
N TRP A 307 -6.91 -8.56 13.48
CA TRP A 307 -5.92 -8.52 14.55
C TRP A 307 -4.59 -9.07 14.06
N THR A 308 -3.51 -8.42 14.45
CA THR A 308 -2.17 -8.85 14.06
C THR A 308 -1.25 -8.93 15.27
N GLY A 309 -0.26 -9.81 15.20
CA GLY A 309 0.83 -9.91 16.16
C GLY A 309 2.12 -10.32 15.46
N GLY A 310 3.23 -9.71 15.82
CA GLY A 310 4.53 -9.99 15.21
C GLY A 310 5.66 -10.04 16.22
N LEU A 311 6.65 -10.88 15.93
CA LEU A 311 7.90 -11.00 16.69
C LEU A 311 9.07 -11.10 15.72
N GLY A 312 10.11 -10.29 15.95
CA GLY A 312 11.33 -10.29 15.15
C GLY A 312 12.57 -10.21 16.03
N TYR A 313 13.66 -10.77 15.55
CA TYR A 313 14.95 -10.64 16.21
C TYR A 313 16.07 -10.44 15.20
N ARG A 314 16.82 -9.35 15.37
CA ARG A 314 18.01 -9.06 14.59
C ARG A 314 19.25 -9.57 15.30
N PHE A 315 19.79 -10.68 14.83
CA PHE A 315 20.97 -11.35 15.38
C PHE A 315 22.26 -10.57 15.10
N SER A 316 22.29 -9.92 13.96
CA SER A 316 23.42 -9.08 13.53
C SER A 316 22.92 -8.00 12.56
N PRO A 317 23.72 -7.02 12.18
CA PRO A 317 23.37 -6.07 11.12
C PRO A 317 23.02 -6.75 9.77
N ALA A 318 23.53 -7.97 9.54
CA ALA A 318 23.31 -8.72 8.31
C ALA A 318 22.13 -9.70 8.41
N PHE A 319 21.75 -10.19 9.58
CA PHE A 319 20.80 -11.30 9.71
C PHE A 319 19.66 -10.98 10.67
N GLU A 320 18.42 -11.10 10.16
CA GLU A 320 17.17 -10.89 10.90
C GLU A 320 16.20 -12.02 10.62
N VAL A 321 15.44 -12.41 11.64
CA VAL A 321 14.30 -13.34 11.53
C VAL A 321 13.05 -12.64 12.04
N THR A 322 11.97 -12.74 11.28
CA THR A 322 10.68 -12.13 11.61
C THR A 322 9.56 -13.15 11.51
N SER A 323 8.55 -13.03 12.38
CA SER A 323 7.34 -13.85 12.35
C SER A 323 6.10 -12.99 12.54
N GLY A 324 4.96 -13.51 12.10
CA GLY A 324 3.69 -12.81 12.27
C GLY A 324 2.50 -13.75 12.26
N VAL A 325 1.46 -13.35 12.96
CA VAL A 325 0.13 -13.96 12.96
C VAL A 325 -0.87 -12.88 12.59
N TYR A 326 -1.72 -13.17 11.60
CA TYR A 326 -2.69 -12.22 11.06
C TYR A 326 -4.04 -12.89 10.95
N TYR A 327 -5.00 -12.43 11.75
CA TYR A 327 -6.36 -12.96 11.82
C TYR A 327 -7.34 -11.96 11.24
N VAL A 328 -8.19 -12.41 10.31
CA VAL A 328 -9.27 -11.61 9.68
C VAL A 328 -10.59 -12.33 9.89
N LYS A 329 -11.59 -11.61 10.36
CA LYS A 329 -12.93 -12.11 10.63
C LYS A 329 -13.97 -11.22 9.92
N ASP A 330 -14.93 -11.86 9.28
CA ASP A 330 -16.14 -11.22 8.76
C ASP A 330 -17.16 -11.05 9.91
N GLU A 331 -17.55 -9.80 10.19
CA GLU A 331 -18.47 -9.49 11.28
C GLU A 331 -19.93 -9.75 10.92
N LYS A 332 -20.23 -10.01 9.64
CA LYS A 332 -21.59 -10.34 9.17
C LYS A 332 -21.81 -11.84 9.00
N HIS A 333 -20.74 -12.60 8.78
CA HIS A 333 -20.82 -14.03 8.52
C HIS A 333 -19.76 -14.77 9.35
N ASN A 334 -20.13 -15.23 10.53
CA ASN A 334 -19.22 -15.83 11.53
C ASN A 334 -18.40 -17.04 11.04
N GLN A 335 -18.88 -17.73 9.97
CA GLN A 335 -18.14 -18.83 9.34
C GLN A 335 -16.94 -18.34 8.52
N ASN A 336 -16.91 -17.06 8.14
CA ASN A 336 -15.88 -16.48 7.31
C ASN A 336 -14.77 -15.91 8.20
N GLN A 337 -13.69 -16.66 8.32
CA GLN A 337 -12.52 -16.24 9.07
C GLN A 337 -11.25 -16.85 8.48
N SER A 338 -10.15 -16.17 8.65
CA SER A 338 -8.84 -16.66 8.21
C SER A 338 -7.75 -16.30 9.21
N THR A 339 -6.76 -17.19 9.34
CA THR A 339 -5.58 -16.95 10.17
C THR A 339 -4.34 -17.36 9.39
N SER A 340 -3.40 -16.44 9.22
CA SER A 340 -2.09 -16.77 8.64
C SER A 340 -0.98 -16.71 9.68
N TYR A 341 -0.02 -17.63 9.53
CA TYR A 341 1.20 -17.76 10.31
C TYR A 341 2.37 -17.67 9.35
N VAL A 342 3.33 -16.81 9.65
CA VAL A 342 4.44 -16.53 8.74
C VAL A 342 5.75 -16.47 9.52
N LEU A 343 6.80 -16.99 8.88
CA LEU A 343 8.19 -16.89 9.31
C LEU A 343 9.02 -16.44 8.11
N GLY A 344 9.94 -15.53 8.33
CA GLY A 344 10.89 -15.05 7.31
C GLY A 344 12.27 -14.83 7.91
N ALA A 345 13.28 -15.04 7.09
CA ALA A 345 14.67 -14.75 7.40
C ALA A 345 15.27 -13.92 6.26
N ASP A 346 15.99 -12.86 6.61
CA ASP A 346 16.65 -11.95 5.70
C ASP A 346 18.14 -11.91 5.99
N TYR A 347 18.94 -11.97 4.92
CA TYR A 347 20.38 -11.84 5.01
C TYR A 347 20.89 -10.75 4.08
N ASN A 348 21.37 -9.67 4.66
CA ASN A 348 21.91 -8.51 3.95
C ASN A 348 23.35 -8.79 3.52
N LEU A 349 23.58 -9.05 2.23
CA LEU A 349 24.92 -9.18 1.62
C LEU A 349 25.61 -7.81 1.60
N SER A 350 24.84 -6.75 1.46
CA SER A 350 25.29 -5.36 1.48
C SER A 350 24.13 -4.44 1.89
N LYS A 351 24.36 -3.12 1.96
CA LYS A 351 23.29 -2.12 2.14
C LYS A 351 22.25 -2.12 1.01
N ALA A 352 22.63 -2.59 -0.17
CA ALA A 352 21.79 -2.60 -1.37
C ALA A 352 21.20 -3.97 -1.68
N THR A 353 21.75 -5.08 -1.14
CA THR A 353 21.40 -6.44 -1.55
C THR A 353 21.00 -7.30 -0.37
N THR A 354 19.80 -7.84 -0.41
CA THR A 354 19.24 -8.74 0.61
C THR A 354 18.80 -10.05 -0.03
N LEU A 355 19.25 -11.18 0.52
CA LEU A 355 18.66 -12.49 0.29
C LEU A 355 17.55 -12.72 1.30
N TYR A 356 16.47 -13.36 0.89
CA TYR A 356 15.38 -13.71 1.79
C TYR A 356 14.87 -15.14 1.58
N ALA A 357 14.39 -15.73 2.69
CA ALA A 357 13.66 -16.98 2.67
C ALA A 357 12.43 -16.83 3.58
N GLN A 358 11.24 -17.13 3.06
CA GLN A 358 9.98 -16.92 3.74
C GLN A 358 9.09 -18.13 3.59
N GLY A 359 8.36 -18.49 4.64
CA GLY A 359 7.38 -19.56 4.64
C GLY A 359 6.16 -19.19 5.47
N GLY A 360 5.02 -19.75 5.11
CA GLY A 360 3.79 -19.46 5.83
C GLY A 360 2.70 -20.49 5.56
N TYR A 361 1.69 -20.39 6.42
CA TYR A 361 0.47 -21.19 6.33
C TYR A 361 -0.73 -20.30 6.65
N VAL A 362 -1.78 -20.40 5.84
CA VAL A 362 -3.06 -19.74 6.12
C VAL A 362 -4.19 -20.77 6.19
N SER A 363 -5.01 -20.66 7.24
CA SER A 363 -6.27 -21.38 7.39
C SER A 363 -7.41 -20.47 6.95
N ASN A 364 -8.04 -20.79 5.83
CA ASN A 364 -9.20 -20.09 5.29
C ASN A 364 -10.48 -20.89 5.55
N ARG A 365 -11.53 -20.24 6.05
CA ARG A 365 -12.86 -20.84 6.30
C ARG A 365 -13.94 -20.02 5.59
N GLY A 366 -15.06 -20.69 5.23
CA GLY A 366 -16.17 -20.06 4.53
C GLY A 366 -15.77 -19.56 3.14
N THR A 367 -16.03 -18.29 2.87
CA THR A 367 -15.68 -17.62 1.60
C THR A 367 -14.28 -17.00 1.61
N MET A 368 -13.54 -17.15 2.71
CA MET A 368 -12.21 -16.52 2.84
C MET A 368 -11.21 -17.09 1.85
N ASN A 369 -10.36 -16.22 1.33
CA ASN A 369 -9.27 -16.53 0.41
C ASN A 369 -8.03 -15.69 0.72
N GLN A 370 -7.73 -15.52 2.00
CA GLN A 370 -6.52 -14.83 2.45
C GLN A 370 -5.30 -15.46 1.80
N THR A 371 -4.50 -14.62 1.14
CA THR A 371 -3.26 -15.04 0.49
C THR A 371 -2.05 -14.77 1.39
N LEU A 372 -1.02 -15.61 1.25
CA LEU A 372 0.30 -15.36 1.86
C LEU A 372 1.15 -14.43 1.00
N VAL A 373 0.88 -14.34 -0.29
CA VAL A 373 1.72 -13.58 -1.23
C VAL A 373 0.88 -12.56 -1.98
N TYR A 374 1.28 -11.29 -1.89
CA TYR A 374 0.61 -10.20 -2.60
C TYR A 374 0.50 -10.50 -4.09
N GLY A 375 -0.70 -10.35 -4.63
CA GLY A 375 -0.97 -10.58 -6.05
C GLY A 375 -1.00 -12.05 -6.48
N GLN A 376 -0.97 -13.03 -5.53
CA GLN A 376 -1.08 -14.46 -5.83
C GLN A 376 -2.38 -15.03 -5.28
N PRO A 377 -3.39 -15.30 -6.12
CA PRO A 377 -4.69 -15.85 -5.68
C PRO A 377 -4.57 -17.25 -5.10
N VAL A 378 -5.41 -17.54 -4.10
CA VAL A 378 -5.56 -18.85 -3.44
C VAL A 378 -6.99 -19.34 -3.57
N ALA A 379 -7.20 -20.65 -3.45
CA ALA A 379 -8.54 -21.24 -3.52
C ALA A 379 -9.39 -20.86 -2.31
N VAL A 380 -10.65 -20.53 -2.56
CA VAL A 380 -11.64 -20.12 -1.56
C VAL A 380 -11.88 -21.22 -0.53
N GLY A 381 -11.84 -20.87 0.76
CA GLY A 381 -12.09 -21.78 1.87
C GLY A 381 -11.05 -22.90 2.01
N LYS A 382 -9.86 -22.76 1.38
CA LYS A 382 -8.81 -23.78 1.43
C LYS A 382 -7.60 -23.29 2.23
N ASN A 383 -7.06 -24.21 3.02
CA ASN A 383 -5.80 -23.96 3.70
C ASN A 383 -4.66 -23.93 2.70
N THR A 384 -3.79 -22.94 2.83
CA THR A 384 -2.69 -22.72 1.89
C THR A 384 -1.36 -22.66 2.64
N ALA A 385 -0.39 -23.45 2.19
CA ALA A 385 1.01 -23.33 2.57
C ALA A 385 1.78 -22.73 1.39
N ALA A 386 2.71 -21.83 1.66
CA ALA A 386 3.58 -21.23 0.66
C ALA A 386 5.00 -21.05 1.21
N GLY A 387 5.98 -21.11 0.31
CA GLY A 387 7.36 -20.78 0.57
C GLY A 387 7.96 -20.00 -0.57
N MET A 388 8.81 -19.02 -0.26
CA MET A 388 9.47 -18.18 -1.25
C MET A 388 10.91 -17.91 -0.83
N VAL A 389 11.82 -18.02 -1.79
CA VAL A 389 13.21 -17.60 -1.65
C VAL A 389 13.54 -16.60 -2.74
N GLY A 390 14.38 -15.62 -2.47
CA GLY A 390 14.70 -14.62 -3.47
C GLY A 390 15.79 -13.66 -3.08
N ILE A 391 16.00 -12.70 -3.96
CA ILE A 391 16.97 -11.63 -3.83
C ILE A 391 16.31 -10.29 -4.16
N ARG A 392 16.62 -9.29 -3.36
CA ARG A 392 16.30 -7.89 -3.63
C ARG A 392 17.57 -7.09 -3.74
N HIS A 393 17.69 -6.31 -4.82
CA HIS A 393 18.80 -5.37 -5.02
C HIS A 393 18.27 -3.97 -5.30
N SER A 394 18.75 -2.98 -4.56
CA SER A 394 18.40 -1.56 -4.73
C SER A 394 19.57 -0.78 -5.34
N PHE A 395 19.30 0.20 -6.18
CA PHE A 395 20.30 1.04 -6.84
C PHE A 395 19.90 2.51 -6.84
#